data_942807069f5c2257ec76f8cd7000a54c
#
_entry.id   942807069f5c2257ec76f8cd7000a54c
#
_cell.length_a   1.000
_cell.length_b   1.000
_cell.length_c   1.000
_cell.angle_alpha   90.00
_cell.angle_beta   90.00
_cell.angle_gamma   90.00
#
_symmetry.space_group_name_H-M   'P 1'
#
loop_
_entity.id
_entity.type
_entity.pdbx_description
1 polymer ?
#
loop_
_entity_poly.entity_id
_entity_poly.type
_entity_poly.pdbx_seq_one_letter_code
_entity_poly.pdbx_strand_id
1 'polypeptide(L)'
;MQNWEYDLIFAPGNQYTDAVKQVAEEYPEIKFALLNGTVETDNIQSILPDAEQIGYMAGALAGLMSKTNNIGFIGGMELDTTKAKVECYEKAAQKINPDIKVSSAYAGSFSDTAKGKEIAASMVTTYDVDVMFGDASAVDTGAREALAGQEGRYDIGQPGDLGSADDPVIACSVVTDNAALVKTCMKDIEDGTFGNKTVYGDLSNGCLSVGTFSSIVPEDIQKQYLEAVEQIKAGTFFD
;
A
#
# COMPACT_ATOMS: atom_id res chain seq x y z
N MET A 1 40.10 -3.07 15.55
CA MET A 1 38.73 -3.19 15.07
C MET A 1 38.01 -1.92 15.54
N GLN A 2 37.46 -1.10 14.65
CA GLN A 2 36.59 0.00 15.06
C GLN A 2 35.32 -0.64 15.63
N ASN A 3 35.05 -0.46 16.91
CA ASN A 3 33.75 -0.78 17.48
C ASN A 3 32.78 0.28 16.94
N TRP A 4 31.95 -0.12 16.00
CA TRP A 4 30.78 0.67 15.60
C TRP A 4 29.71 0.39 16.66
N GLU A 5 29.40 1.39 17.47
CA GLU A 5 28.28 1.33 18.41
C GLU A 5 27.04 1.86 17.69
N TYR A 6 26.03 1.00 17.53
CA TYR A 6 24.74 1.37 16.97
C TYR A 6 23.68 1.23 18.07
N ASP A 7 22.85 2.26 18.24
CA ASP A 7 21.72 2.22 19.16
C ASP A 7 20.49 1.58 18.49
N LEU A 8 20.35 1.76 17.17
CA LEU A 8 19.26 1.24 16.36
C LEU A 8 19.78 0.77 15.00
N ILE A 9 19.38 -0.43 14.61
CA ILE A 9 19.55 -0.95 13.26
C ILE A 9 18.18 -1.07 12.61
N PHE A 10 18.03 -0.47 11.42
CA PHE A 10 16.83 -0.52 10.63
C PHE A 10 16.96 -1.52 9.48
N ALA A 11 16.09 -2.54 9.45
CA ALA A 11 16.04 -3.55 8.39
C ALA A 11 14.84 -3.27 7.46
N PRO A 12 15.06 -2.88 6.18
CA PRO A 12 14.02 -2.35 5.32
C PRO A 12 13.26 -3.43 4.53
N GLY A 13 12.84 -4.50 5.17
CA GLY A 13 12.02 -5.49 4.50
C GLY A 13 11.91 -6.84 5.17
N ASN A 14 10.83 -7.55 4.89
CA ASN A 14 10.50 -8.86 5.43
C ASN A 14 11.59 -9.93 5.15
N GLN A 15 12.29 -9.82 4.04
CA GLN A 15 13.39 -10.73 3.68
C GLN A 15 14.53 -10.76 4.70
N TYR A 16 14.63 -9.77 5.60
CA TYR A 16 15.63 -9.71 6.65
C TYR A 16 15.19 -10.35 7.96
N THR A 17 13.97 -10.89 8.03
CA THR A 17 13.36 -11.39 9.28
C THR A 17 14.26 -12.38 10.02
N ASP A 18 14.74 -13.42 9.35
CA ASP A 18 15.58 -14.46 10.01
C ASP A 18 16.94 -13.92 10.41
N ALA A 19 17.56 -13.08 9.57
CA ALA A 19 18.84 -12.45 9.88
C ALA A 19 18.72 -11.49 11.07
N VAL A 20 17.63 -10.70 11.13
CA VAL A 20 17.37 -9.79 12.25
C VAL A 20 17.17 -10.57 13.55
N LYS A 21 16.39 -11.66 13.54
CA LYS A 21 16.23 -12.53 14.72
C LYS A 21 17.56 -13.03 15.24
N GLN A 22 18.36 -13.63 14.36
CA GLN A 22 19.64 -14.22 14.73
C GLN A 22 20.59 -13.16 15.32
N VAL A 23 20.73 -12.01 14.65
CA VAL A 23 21.64 -10.95 15.11
C VAL A 23 21.13 -10.29 16.38
N ALA A 24 19.82 -10.10 16.53
CA ALA A 24 19.24 -9.52 17.74
C ALA A 24 19.44 -10.41 18.99
N GLU A 25 19.45 -11.73 18.83
CA GLU A 25 19.82 -12.66 19.93
C GLU A 25 21.28 -12.54 20.34
N GLU A 26 22.20 -12.30 19.38
CA GLU A 26 23.64 -12.13 19.64
C GLU A 26 23.98 -10.75 20.26
N TYR A 27 23.13 -9.73 20.02
CA TYR A 27 23.33 -8.34 20.45
C TYR A 27 22.08 -7.79 21.15
N PRO A 28 21.76 -8.27 22.36
CA PRO A 28 20.53 -7.89 23.06
C PRO A 28 20.46 -6.40 23.47
N GLU A 29 21.60 -5.71 23.51
CA GLU A 29 21.69 -4.28 23.81
C GLU A 29 21.34 -3.40 22.60
N ILE A 30 21.43 -3.93 21.36
CA ILE A 30 21.10 -3.19 20.14
C ILE A 30 19.60 -3.35 19.82
N LYS A 31 18.96 -2.26 19.42
CA LYS A 31 17.57 -2.25 18.98
C LYS A 31 17.46 -2.47 17.46
N PHE A 32 16.46 -3.24 17.05
CA PHE A 32 16.23 -3.57 15.65
C PHE A 32 14.80 -3.18 15.24
N ALA A 33 14.67 -2.30 14.27
CA ALA A 33 13.37 -1.98 13.65
C ALA A 33 13.24 -2.73 12.32
N LEU A 34 12.23 -3.59 12.21
CA LEU A 34 11.99 -4.43 11.03
C LEU A 34 10.77 -3.93 10.25
N LEU A 35 11.00 -3.36 9.07
CA LEU A 35 9.92 -2.94 8.17
C LEU A 35 9.31 -4.14 7.45
N ASN A 36 7.97 -4.15 7.40
CA ASN A 36 7.16 -5.21 6.79
C ASN A 36 7.39 -6.61 7.40
N GLY A 37 7.89 -6.66 8.65
CA GLY A 37 8.01 -7.89 9.42
C GLY A 37 6.93 -7.98 10.51
N THR A 38 6.87 -9.15 11.15
CA THR A 38 5.92 -9.41 12.25
C THR A 38 6.63 -10.04 13.46
N VAL A 39 7.92 -9.75 13.62
CA VAL A 39 8.72 -10.26 14.74
C VAL A 39 8.70 -9.26 15.88
N GLU A 40 8.45 -9.77 17.06
CA GLU A 40 8.37 -9.00 18.29
C GLU A 40 9.24 -9.66 19.37
N THR A 41 10.27 -8.97 19.80
CA THR A 41 11.12 -9.34 20.96
C THR A 41 11.50 -8.08 21.75
N ASP A 42 12.13 -8.24 22.91
CA ASP A 42 12.52 -7.10 23.74
C ASP A 42 13.37 -6.06 23.00
N ASN A 43 14.14 -6.50 22.01
CA ASN A 43 15.00 -5.63 21.21
C ASN A 43 14.63 -5.60 19.71
N ILE A 44 13.52 -6.21 19.29
CA ILE A 44 12.97 -6.10 17.93
C ILE A 44 11.57 -5.46 17.99
N GLN A 45 11.38 -4.42 17.21
CA GLN A 45 10.09 -3.80 16.95
C GLN A 45 9.78 -3.90 15.46
N SER A 46 8.68 -4.55 15.11
CA SER A 46 8.18 -4.55 13.74
C SER A 46 7.39 -3.28 13.44
N ILE A 47 7.50 -2.81 12.20
CA ILE A 47 6.79 -1.64 11.69
C ILE A 47 6.18 -1.96 10.33
N LEU A 48 4.88 -1.75 10.18
CA LEU A 48 4.15 -2.04 8.94
C LEU A 48 3.24 -0.89 8.56
N PRO A 49 3.21 -0.49 7.27
CA PRO A 49 2.06 0.23 6.75
C PRO A 49 0.80 -0.63 6.89
N ASP A 50 -0.31 -0.01 7.30
CA ASP A 50 -1.58 -0.70 7.48
C ASP A 50 -2.15 -1.15 6.13
N ALA A 51 -2.00 -2.44 5.83
CA ALA A 51 -2.43 -3.02 4.56
C ALA A 51 -3.95 -2.93 4.37
N GLU A 52 -4.74 -3.02 5.45
CA GLU A 52 -6.19 -2.92 5.38
C GLU A 52 -6.62 -1.50 5.01
N GLN A 53 -6.08 -0.47 5.69
CA GLN A 53 -6.40 0.91 5.34
C GLN A 53 -5.95 1.29 3.94
N ILE A 54 -4.78 0.81 3.48
CA ILE A 54 -4.34 0.98 2.08
C ILE A 54 -5.38 0.39 1.13
N GLY A 55 -5.83 -0.84 1.38
CA GLY A 55 -6.87 -1.49 0.59
C GLY A 55 -8.18 -0.72 0.60
N TYR A 56 -8.65 -0.28 1.77
CA TYR A 56 -9.89 0.52 1.88
C TYR A 56 -9.81 1.84 1.13
N MET A 57 -8.70 2.57 1.26
CA MET A 57 -8.50 3.83 0.53
C MET A 57 -8.55 3.60 -0.99
N ALA A 58 -7.77 2.66 -1.50
CA ALA A 58 -7.76 2.36 -2.93
C ALA A 58 -9.12 1.87 -3.42
N GLY A 59 -9.80 0.99 -2.67
CA GLY A 59 -11.11 0.45 -3.00
C GLY A 59 -12.21 1.50 -3.02
N ALA A 60 -12.20 2.42 -2.06
CA ALA A 60 -13.15 3.53 -2.05
C ALA A 60 -13.02 4.41 -3.29
N LEU A 61 -11.78 4.76 -3.68
CA LEU A 61 -11.57 5.55 -4.90
C LEU A 61 -11.97 4.77 -6.16
N ALA A 62 -11.59 3.50 -6.26
CA ALA A 62 -11.96 2.67 -7.40
C ALA A 62 -13.47 2.50 -7.54
N GLY A 63 -14.18 2.29 -6.42
CA GLY A 63 -15.65 2.19 -6.41
C GLY A 63 -16.36 3.48 -6.86
N LEU A 64 -15.80 4.64 -6.50
CA LEU A 64 -16.32 5.95 -6.94
C LEU A 64 -16.04 6.25 -8.41
N MET A 65 -14.92 5.79 -8.95
CA MET A 65 -14.46 6.11 -10.30
C MET A 65 -14.95 5.12 -11.36
N SER A 66 -15.14 3.85 -11.02
CA SER A 66 -15.48 2.82 -11.99
C SER A 66 -16.84 3.07 -12.65
N LYS A 67 -16.87 2.99 -13.97
CA LYS A 67 -18.06 3.09 -14.80
C LYS A 67 -18.51 1.75 -15.38
N THR A 68 -17.58 0.80 -15.46
CA THR A 68 -17.86 -0.56 -15.95
C THR A 68 -18.30 -1.50 -14.83
N ASN A 69 -18.16 -1.09 -13.57
CA ASN A 69 -18.27 -1.92 -12.38
C ASN A 69 -17.23 -3.06 -12.33
N ASN A 70 -16.18 -2.99 -13.12
CA ASN A 70 -15.09 -3.97 -13.13
C ASN A 70 -13.77 -3.28 -12.80
N ILE A 71 -13.21 -3.61 -11.66
CA ILE A 71 -11.94 -3.07 -11.19
C ILE A 71 -10.88 -4.16 -11.10
N GLY A 72 -9.61 -3.79 -11.17
CA GLY A 72 -8.49 -4.72 -11.21
C GLY A 72 -7.56 -4.57 -10.01
N PHE A 73 -6.94 -5.70 -9.62
CA PHE A 73 -5.84 -5.70 -8.66
C PHE A 73 -4.69 -6.57 -9.16
N ILE A 74 -3.47 -6.04 -9.09
CA ILE A 74 -2.26 -6.80 -9.46
C ILE A 74 -1.34 -6.87 -8.25
N GLY A 75 -1.15 -8.08 -7.70
CA GLY A 75 -0.17 -8.35 -6.65
C GLY A 75 1.17 -8.83 -7.23
N GLY A 76 2.29 -8.45 -6.62
CA GLY A 76 3.59 -8.98 -6.99
C GLY A 76 3.74 -10.44 -6.59
N MET A 77 3.61 -10.70 -5.31
CA MET A 77 3.64 -12.03 -4.69
C MET A 77 2.40 -12.24 -3.82
N GLU A 78 2.01 -13.50 -3.63
CA GLU A 78 0.86 -13.86 -2.80
C GLU A 78 1.22 -13.84 -1.29
N LEU A 79 1.54 -12.64 -0.78
CA LEU A 79 1.86 -12.41 0.63
C LEU A 79 0.60 -12.09 1.44
N ASP A 80 0.62 -12.31 2.75
CA ASP A 80 -0.52 -12.03 3.62
C ASP A 80 -0.92 -10.54 3.60
N THR A 81 0.06 -9.63 3.54
CA THR A 81 -0.20 -8.19 3.41
C THR A 81 -0.84 -7.83 2.07
N THR A 82 -0.44 -8.49 0.97
CA THR A 82 -1.02 -8.28 -0.36
C THR A 82 -2.44 -8.85 -0.43
N LYS A 83 -2.70 -10.00 0.22
CA LYS A 83 -4.04 -10.57 0.36
C LYS A 83 -4.96 -9.65 1.15
N ALA A 84 -4.50 -9.13 2.29
CA ALA A 84 -5.26 -8.18 3.09
C ALA A 84 -5.62 -6.93 2.29
N LYS A 85 -4.68 -6.39 1.49
CA LYS A 85 -4.95 -5.23 0.61
C LYS A 85 -6.04 -5.52 -0.40
N VAL A 86 -5.98 -6.63 -1.14
CA VAL A 86 -6.99 -6.94 -2.17
C VAL A 86 -8.36 -7.24 -1.56
N GLU A 87 -8.43 -7.92 -0.43
CA GLU A 87 -9.69 -8.18 0.28
C GLU A 87 -10.34 -6.87 0.77
N CYS A 88 -9.54 -5.95 1.31
CA CYS A 88 -10.03 -4.66 1.77
C CYS A 88 -10.36 -3.70 0.60
N TYR A 89 -9.62 -3.79 -0.51
CA TYR A 89 -9.92 -3.11 -1.76
C TYR A 89 -11.31 -3.50 -2.28
N GLU A 90 -11.60 -4.80 -2.36
CA GLU A 90 -12.90 -5.31 -2.77
C GLU A 90 -14.01 -4.85 -1.82
N LYS A 91 -13.82 -5.04 -0.51
CA LYS A 91 -14.83 -4.66 0.50
C LYS A 91 -15.19 -3.17 0.42
N ALA A 92 -14.20 -2.29 0.29
CA ALA A 92 -14.43 -0.85 0.21
C ALA A 92 -15.09 -0.45 -1.10
N ALA A 93 -14.68 -1.02 -2.22
CA ALA A 93 -15.30 -0.76 -3.52
C ALA A 93 -16.76 -1.19 -3.53
N GLN A 94 -17.09 -2.36 -2.97
CA GLN A 94 -18.45 -2.88 -2.87
C GLN A 94 -19.31 -2.13 -1.84
N LYS A 95 -18.72 -1.53 -0.80
CA LYS A 95 -19.45 -0.60 0.10
C LYS A 95 -19.91 0.64 -0.64
N ILE A 96 -19.09 1.16 -1.56
CA ILE A 96 -19.41 2.32 -2.40
C ILE A 96 -20.43 1.94 -3.50
N ASN A 97 -20.16 0.84 -4.19
CA ASN A 97 -21.01 0.32 -5.27
C ASN A 97 -21.09 -1.21 -5.20
N PRO A 98 -22.22 -1.76 -4.73
CA PRO A 98 -22.38 -3.21 -4.55
C PRO A 98 -22.28 -4.05 -5.83
N ASP A 99 -22.38 -3.44 -7.01
CA ASP A 99 -22.27 -4.13 -8.30
C ASP A 99 -20.82 -4.33 -8.76
N ILE A 100 -19.85 -3.79 -8.02
CA ILE A 100 -18.42 -3.91 -8.34
C ILE A 100 -17.97 -5.38 -8.31
N LYS A 101 -17.22 -5.72 -9.34
CA LYS A 101 -16.49 -6.98 -9.47
C LYS A 101 -15.00 -6.71 -9.52
N VAL A 102 -14.23 -7.47 -8.75
CA VAL A 102 -12.78 -7.38 -8.71
C VAL A 102 -12.15 -8.52 -9.47
N SER A 103 -11.29 -8.19 -10.43
CA SER A 103 -10.39 -9.14 -11.09
C SER A 103 -9.01 -9.01 -10.47
N SER A 104 -8.50 -10.06 -9.82
CA SER A 104 -7.18 -10.05 -9.19
C SER A 104 -6.24 -11.06 -9.82
N ALA A 105 -4.95 -10.73 -9.89
CA ALA A 105 -3.89 -11.63 -10.32
C ALA A 105 -2.58 -11.34 -9.58
N TYR A 106 -1.73 -12.37 -9.46
CA TYR A 106 -0.39 -12.25 -8.91
C TYR A 106 0.64 -12.49 -10.02
N ALA A 107 1.59 -11.57 -10.17
CA ALA A 107 2.62 -11.65 -11.22
C ALA A 107 3.70 -12.70 -10.91
N GLY A 108 3.85 -13.10 -9.64
CA GLY A 108 4.95 -13.96 -9.19
C GLY A 108 6.31 -13.23 -9.14
N SER A 109 6.31 -11.89 -9.25
CA SER A 109 7.50 -11.05 -9.32
C SER A 109 7.17 -9.63 -8.85
N PHE A 110 8.18 -8.89 -8.34
CA PHE A 110 8.11 -7.45 -8.10
C PHE A 110 8.84 -6.63 -9.17
N SER A 111 9.52 -7.29 -10.13
CA SER A 111 10.41 -6.63 -11.09
C SER A 111 10.05 -6.86 -12.55
N ASP A 112 9.11 -7.75 -12.85
CA ASP A 112 8.73 -8.12 -14.23
C ASP A 112 7.68 -7.15 -14.80
N THR A 113 8.14 -6.04 -15.35
CA THR A 113 7.32 -5.00 -15.98
C THR A 113 6.51 -5.56 -17.16
N ALA A 114 7.10 -6.47 -17.96
CA ALA A 114 6.41 -7.06 -19.10
C ALA A 114 5.21 -7.90 -18.66
N LYS A 115 5.35 -8.64 -17.54
CA LYS A 115 4.26 -9.41 -16.96
C LYS A 115 3.12 -8.51 -16.44
N GLY A 116 3.47 -7.38 -15.83
CA GLY A 116 2.48 -6.40 -15.41
C GLY A 116 1.64 -5.88 -16.58
N LYS A 117 2.31 -5.53 -17.68
CA LYS A 117 1.65 -5.08 -18.91
C LYS A 117 0.72 -6.15 -19.50
N GLU A 118 1.16 -7.40 -19.55
CA GLU A 118 0.37 -8.53 -20.02
C GLU A 118 -0.90 -8.74 -19.20
N ILE A 119 -0.75 -8.77 -17.85
CA ILE A 119 -1.87 -8.97 -16.91
C ILE A 119 -2.88 -7.83 -17.06
N ALA A 120 -2.44 -6.58 -17.02
CA ALA A 120 -3.32 -5.42 -17.15
C ALA A 120 -4.07 -5.40 -18.48
N ALA A 121 -3.37 -5.64 -19.60
CA ALA A 121 -3.99 -5.73 -20.92
C ALA A 121 -5.04 -6.86 -21.00
N SER A 122 -4.76 -8.00 -20.35
CA SER A 122 -5.72 -9.11 -20.27
C SER A 122 -6.96 -8.74 -19.43
N MET A 123 -6.77 -8.06 -18.30
CA MET A 123 -7.88 -7.62 -17.45
C MET A 123 -8.79 -6.62 -18.19
N VAL A 124 -8.20 -5.67 -18.91
CA VAL A 124 -8.96 -4.71 -19.71
C VAL A 124 -9.73 -5.41 -20.82
N THR A 125 -9.10 -6.29 -21.58
CA THR A 125 -9.72 -6.92 -22.76
C THR A 125 -10.74 -8.00 -22.42
N THR A 126 -10.53 -8.73 -21.31
CA THR A 126 -11.37 -9.88 -20.95
C THR A 126 -12.51 -9.49 -20.01
N TYR A 127 -12.25 -8.58 -19.07
CA TYR A 127 -13.18 -8.24 -18.00
C TYR A 127 -13.65 -6.77 -18.05
N ASP A 128 -13.18 -5.99 -19.03
CA ASP A 128 -13.49 -4.57 -19.16
C ASP A 128 -13.13 -3.73 -17.93
N VAL A 129 -12.01 -4.09 -17.27
CA VAL A 129 -11.51 -3.39 -16.10
C VAL A 129 -11.17 -1.95 -16.45
N ASP A 130 -11.69 -0.98 -15.69
CA ASP A 130 -11.49 0.45 -15.94
C ASP A 130 -10.67 1.19 -14.86
N VAL A 131 -10.60 0.64 -13.64
CA VAL A 131 -9.73 1.17 -12.58
C VAL A 131 -8.88 0.04 -12.01
N MET A 132 -7.56 0.26 -11.96
CA MET A 132 -6.60 -0.68 -11.41
C MET A 132 -5.96 -0.15 -10.14
N PHE A 133 -5.53 -1.07 -9.30
CA PHE A 133 -4.66 -0.84 -8.16
C PHE A 133 -3.63 -1.97 -8.10
N GLY A 134 -2.39 -1.67 -7.77
CA GLY A 134 -1.33 -2.66 -7.72
C GLY A 134 -0.55 -2.68 -6.41
N ASP A 135 -0.03 -3.84 -6.01
CA ASP A 135 0.92 -4.05 -4.92
C ASP A 135 2.10 -4.88 -5.44
N ALA A 136 2.75 -4.38 -6.50
CA ALA A 136 3.68 -5.17 -7.28
C ALA A 136 4.93 -4.42 -7.77
N SER A 137 5.20 -3.20 -7.29
CA SER A 137 6.42 -2.44 -7.57
C SER A 137 6.63 -2.15 -9.07
N ALA A 138 7.71 -2.66 -9.72
CA ALA A 138 7.96 -2.44 -11.15
C ALA A 138 6.91 -3.10 -12.07
N VAL A 139 6.23 -4.13 -11.61
CA VAL A 139 5.10 -4.74 -12.33
C VAL A 139 3.97 -3.73 -12.53
N ASP A 140 3.70 -2.87 -11.52
CA ASP A 140 2.68 -1.81 -11.61
C ASP A 140 3.04 -0.76 -12.67
N THR A 141 4.33 -0.51 -12.89
CA THR A 141 4.77 0.35 -14.01
C THR A 141 4.35 -0.22 -15.35
N GLY A 142 4.51 -1.53 -15.54
CA GLY A 142 4.04 -2.21 -16.74
C GLY A 142 2.51 -2.17 -16.89
N ALA A 143 1.78 -2.30 -15.79
CA ALA A 143 0.33 -2.18 -15.80
C ALA A 143 -0.10 -0.79 -16.29
N ARG A 144 0.50 0.28 -15.76
CA ARG A 144 0.25 1.66 -16.20
C ARG A 144 0.55 1.87 -17.68
N GLU A 145 1.64 1.26 -18.21
CA GLU A 145 1.93 1.30 -19.64
C GLU A 145 0.83 0.65 -20.50
N ALA A 146 0.15 -0.38 -19.97
CA ALA A 146 -0.98 -1.01 -20.68
C ALA A 146 -2.22 -0.12 -20.68
N LEU A 147 -2.42 0.70 -19.66
CA LEU A 147 -3.55 1.64 -19.54
C LEU A 147 -3.30 2.92 -20.34
N ALA A 148 -2.03 3.31 -20.52
CA ALA A 148 -1.66 4.54 -21.19
C ALA A 148 -2.23 4.64 -22.60
N GLY A 149 -2.92 5.75 -22.88
CA GLY A 149 -3.57 5.98 -24.17
C GLY A 149 -4.92 5.26 -24.37
N GLN A 150 -5.41 4.54 -23.38
CA GLN A 150 -6.76 3.98 -23.37
C GLN A 150 -7.72 4.92 -22.61
N GLU A 151 -8.70 5.46 -23.33
CA GLU A 151 -9.69 6.36 -22.74
C GLU A 151 -10.51 5.64 -21.65
N GLY A 152 -10.68 6.28 -20.50
CA GLY A 152 -11.47 5.75 -19.39
C GLY A 152 -10.81 4.61 -18.64
N ARG A 153 -9.48 4.45 -18.73
CA ARG A 153 -8.71 3.45 -17.99
C ARG A 153 -7.73 4.15 -17.06
N TYR A 154 -7.80 3.84 -15.79
CA TYR A 154 -7.07 4.54 -14.73
C TYR A 154 -6.35 3.60 -13.79
N ASP A 155 -5.30 4.10 -13.14
CA ASP A 155 -4.58 3.44 -12.06
C ASP A 155 -4.66 4.26 -10.77
N ILE A 156 -4.59 3.58 -9.64
CA ILE A 156 -4.41 4.18 -8.32
C ILE A 156 -2.98 3.88 -7.90
N GLY A 157 -2.18 4.94 -7.70
CA GLY A 157 -0.76 4.81 -7.37
C GLY A 157 -0.49 4.41 -5.93
N GLN A 158 0.64 3.75 -5.69
CA GLN A 158 1.28 3.55 -4.38
C GLN A 158 2.78 3.20 -4.57
N PRO A 159 3.65 3.21 -3.54
CA PRO A 159 3.44 3.80 -2.21
C PRO A 159 3.74 5.29 -2.18
N GLY A 160 4.36 5.84 -3.22
CA GLY A 160 4.66 7.27 -3.36
C GLY A 160 3.49 8.03 -3.97
N ASP A 161 3.56 9.36 -3.94
CA ASP A 161 2.71 10.21 -4.74
C ASP A 161 3.23 10.20 -6.19
N LEU A 162 2.69 9.29 -6.99
CA LEU A 162 3.18 8.96 -8.32
C LEU A 162 2.53 9.77 -9.43
N GLY A 163 1.36 10.33 -9.16
CA GLY A 163 0.57 11.12 -10.11
C GLY A 163 0.94 12.60 -10.11
N SER A 164 0.36 13.33 -11.04
CA SER A 164 0.36 14.78 -11.08
C SER A 164 -1.03 15.28 -11.46
N ALA A 165 -1.26 16.60 -11.36
CA ALA A 165 -2.54 17.20 -11.72
C ALA A 165 -2.95 16.92 -13.18
N ASP A 166 -2.00 16.70 -14.07
CA ASP A 166 -2.23 16.46 -15.50
C ASP A 166 -1.96 14.99 -15.90
N ASP A 167 -1.81 14.05 -14.94
CA ASP A 167 -1.55 12.65 -15.25
C ASP A 167 -2.78 12.01 -15.92
N PRO A 168 -2.64 11.41 -17.12
CA PRO A 168 -3.77 10.84 -17.83
C PRO A 168 -4.14 9.42 -17.36
N VAL A 169 -3.33 8.78 -16.52
CA VAL A 169 -3.50 7.39 -16.08
C VAL A 169 -3.69 7.29 -14.58
N ILE A 170 -2.82 7.94 -13.80
CA ILE A 170 -2.88 7.86 -12.34
C ILE A 170 -3.92 8.85 -11.83
N ALA A 171 -5.02 8.33 -11.30
CA ALA A 171 -6.11 9.13 -10.76
C ALA A 171 -5.71 9.86 -9.47
N CYS A 172 -5.12 9.14 -8.55
CA CYS A 172 -4.58 9.60 -7.28
C CYS A 172 -3.68 8.50 -6.73
N SER A 173 -2.92 8.78 -5.67
CA SER A 173 -2.09 7.78 -5.01
C SER A 173 -2.52 7.57 -3.55
N VAL A 174 -2.41 6.33 -3.08
CA VAL A 174 -2.37 6.01 -1.65
C VAL A 174 -0.92 6.13 -1.21
N VAL A 175 -0.60 7.20 -0.51
CA VAL A 175 0.79 7.52 -0.14
C VAL A 175 1.14 6.90 1.21
N THR A 176 2.31 6.26 1.26
CA THR A 176 2.89 5.70 2.50
C THR A 176 4.19 6.41 2.84
N ASP A 177 4.23 7.11 3.99
CA ASP A 177 5.44 7.73 4.52
C ASP A 177 6.14 6.77 5.50
N ASN A 178 7.06 5.97 4.99
CA ASN A 178 7.89 5.09 5.83
C ASN A 178 8.80 5.86 6.80
N ALA A 179 9.11 7.14 6.53
CA ALA A 179 9.88 7.96 7.46
C ALA A 179 9.08 8.26 8.74
N ALA A 180 7.75 8.32 8.67
CA ALA A 180 6.90 8.43 9.85
C ALA A 180 7.05 7.22 10.77
N LEU A 181 7.10 6.00 10.22
CA LEU A 181 7.33 4.78 10.99
C LEU A 181 8.71 4.75 11.65
N VAL A 182 9.76 5.15 10.93
CA VAL A 182 11.11 5.26 11.50
C VAL A 182 11.13 6.26 12.66
N LYS A 183 10.50 7.42 12.51
CA LYS A 183 10.40 8.44 13.58
C LYS A 183 9.66 7.89 14.81
N THR A 184 8.63 7.06 14.60
CA THR A 184 7.91 6.39 15.70
C THR A 184 8.85 5.45 16.46
N CYS A 185 9.68 4.66 15.77
CA CYS A 185 10.68 3.81 16.44
C CYS A 185 11.70 4.63 17.26
N MET A 186 12.18 5.74 16.71
CA MET A 186 13.10 6.62 17.43
C MET A 186 12.45 7.20 18.69
N LYS A 187 11.20 7.62 18.57
CA LYS A 187 10.44 8.12 19.72
C LYS A 187 10.20 7.04 20.78
N ASP A 188 9.88 5.81 20.37
CA ASP A 188 9.72 4.68 21.28
C ASP A 188 11.01 4.37 22.05
N ILE A 189 12.18 4.56 21.42
CA ILE A 189 13.47 4.44 22.11
C ILE A 189 13.62 5.54 23.16
N GLU A 190 13.36 6.80 22.82
CA GLU A 190 13.43 7.95 23.73
C GLU A 190 12.47 7.78 24.92
N ASP A 191 11.26 7.27 24.67
CA ASP A 191 10.22 7.06 25.70
C ASP A 191 10.43 5.73 26.49
N GLY A 192 11.39 4.90 26.12
CA GLY A 192 11.66 3.59 26.75
C GLY A 192 10.57 2.54 26.49
N THR A 193 9.83 2.66 25.39
CA THR A 193 8.70 1.79 25.01
C THR A 193 8.99 0.94 23.77
N PHE A 194 10.24 0.91 23.32
CA PHE A 194 10.66 0.13 22.14
C PHE A 194 10.65 -1.38 22.42
N GLY A 195 10.32 -2.15 21.40
CA GLY A 195 10.34 -3.62 21.43
C GLY A 195 8.99 -4.25 21.78
N ASN A 196 8.90 -5.57 21.65
CA ASN A 196 7.72 -6.40 21.96
C ASN A 196 6.40 -5.91 21.33
N LYS A 197 6.45 -5.25 20.17
CA LYS A 197 5.26 -4.76 19.48
C LYS A 197 5.47 -4.61 17.99
N THR A 198 4.37 -4.66 17.28
CA THR A 198 4.26 -4.19 15.90
C THR A 198 3.57 -2.83 15.87
N VAL A 199 4.19 -1.85 15.23
CA VAL A 199 3.62 -0.52 15.02
C VAL A 199 3.06 -0.44 13.61
N TYR A 200 1.78 -0.14 13.50
CA TYR A 200 1.13 0.07 12.22
C TYR A 200 1.18 1.54 11.83
N GLY A 201 1.60 1.78 10.59
CA GLY A 201 1.54 3.09 9.97
C GLY A 201 0.20 3.27 9.26
N ASP A 202 -0.62 4.17 9.77
CA ASP A 202 -1.99 4.38 9.35
C ASP A 202 -2.30 5.87 9.07
N LEU A 203 -3.58 6.14 8.77
CA LEU A 203 -4.08 7.51 8.58
C LEU A 203 -4.02 8.36 9.86
N SER A 204 -4.09 7.74 11.04
CA SER A 204 -4.14 8.46 12.32
C SER A 204 -2.78 9.03 12.72
N ASN A 205 -1.71 8.31 12.39
CA ASN A 205 -0.34 8.71 12.71
C ASN A 205 0.40 9.39 11.54
N GLY A 206 -0.30 9.58 10.41
CA GLY A 206 0.22 10.29 9.24
C GLY A 206 1.18 9.48 8.37
N CYS A 207 1.29 8.17 8.59
CA CYS A 207 2.03 7.28 7.69
C CYS A 207 1.28 7.09 6.36
N LEU A 208 -0.04 7.02 6.40
CA LEU A 208 -0.88 6.99 5.21
C LEU A 208 -1.49 8.36 4.93
N SER A 209 -1.58 8.71 3.66
CA SER A 209 -2.22 9.94 3.21
C SER A 209 -2.74 9.82 1.77
N VAL A 210 -3.60 10.75 1.38
CA VAL A 210 -4.07 10.91 0.01
C VAL A 210 -3.02 11.69 -0.77
N GLY A 211 -2.65 11.21 -1.94
CA GLY A 211 -1.74 11.88 -2.86
C GLY A 211 -2.42 12.96 -3.72
N THR A 212 -1.70 13.40 -4.73
CA THR A 212 -2.18 14.41 -5.69
C THR A 212 -3.28 13.82 -6.58
N PHE A 213 -4.43 14.50 -6.65
CA PHE A 213 -5.46 14.18 -7.62
C PHE A 213 -5.08 14.66 -9.02
N SER A 214 -5.25 13.79 -10.00
CA SER A 214 -5.27 14.22 -11.40
C SER A 214 -6.60 14.86 -11.77
N SER A 215 -6.59 15.72 -12.79
CA SER A 215 -7.78 16.37 -13.37
C SER A 215 -8.79 15.39 -13.98
N ILE A 216 -8.38 14.11 -14.17
CA ILE A 216 -9.31 13.05 -14.58
C ILE A 216 -10.31 12.66 -13.48
N VAL A 217 -10.04 13.01 -12.22
CA VAL A 217 -10.94 12.76 -11.08
C VAL A 217 -11.85 13.98 -10.91
N PRO A 218 -13.16 13.86 -11.15
CA PRO A 218 -14.10 14.96 -10.95
C PRO A 218 -14.10 15.49 -9.51
N GLU A 219 -14.33 16.78 -9.31
CA GLU A 219 -14.29 17.42 -7.98
C GLU A 219 -15.28 16.79 -6.98
N ASP A 220 -16.44 16.36 -7.44
CA ASP A 220 -17.43 15.68 -6.61
C ASP A 220 -16.94 14.30 -6.15
N ILE A 221 -16.22 13.57 -7.00
CA ILE A 221 -15.55 12.29 -6.65
C ILE A 221 -14.41 12.54 -5.64
N GLN A 222 -13.58 13.58 -5.87
CA GLN A 222 -12.53 13.94 -4.91
C GLN A 222 -13.11 14.19 -3.51
N LYS A 223 -14.22 14.95 -3.44
CA LYS A 223 -14.89 15.25 -2.17
C LYS A 223 -15.43 13.99 -1.51
N GLN A 224 -16.14 13.13 -2.23
CA GLN A 224 -16.67 11.87 -1.70
C GLN A 224 -15.54 10.95 -1.23
N TYR A 225 -14.43 10.89 -1.96
CA TYR A 225 -13.28 10.10 -1.58
C TYR A 225 -12.63 10.61 -0.29
N LEU A 226 -12.44 11.92 -0.15
CA LEU A 226 -11.90 12.51 1.08
C LEU A 226 -12.80 12.25 2.29
N GLU A 227 -14.12 12.32 2.12
CA GLU A 227 -15.09 11.94 3.15
C GLU A 227 -14.97 10.46 3.54
N ALA A 228 -14.82 9.57 2.56
CA ALA A 228 -14.58 8.13 2.81
C ALA A 228 -13.26 7.89 3.56
N VAL A 229 -12.18 8.59 3.20
CA VAL A 229 -10.89 8.49 3.90
C VAL A 229 -11.01 8.93 5.37
N GLU A 230 -11.73 10.01 5.66
CA GLU A 230 -11.97 10.41 7.05
C GLU A 230 -12.79 9.37 7.84
N GLN A 231 -13.77 8.71 7.19
CA GLN A 231 -14.52 7.61 7.81
C GLN A 231 -13.63 6.37 8.04
N ILE A 232 -12.73 6.03 7.08
CA ILE A 232 -11.75 4.95 7.26
C ILE A 232 -10.84 5.25 8.44
N LYS A 233 -10.33 6.48 8.53
CA LYS A 233 -9.50 6.95 9.65
C LYS A 233 -10.21 6.86 10.98
N ALA A 234 -11.50 7.17 11.02
CA ALA A 234 -12.34 7.11 12.22
C ALA A 234 -12.83 5.68 12.54
N GLY A 235 -12.64 4.70 11.67
CA GLY A 235 -13.15 3.34 11.81
C GLY A 235 -14.66 3.21 11.58
N THR A 236 -15.32 4.20 10.97
CA THR A 236 -16.78 4.24 10.77
C THR A 236 -17.23 4.01 9.33
N PHE A 237 -16.32 3.69 8.43
CA PHE A 237 -16.60 3.56 7.00
C PHE A 237 -17.59 2.43 6.68
N PHE A 238 -17.65 1.39 7.50
CA PHE A 238 -18.53 0.23 7.31
C PHE A 238 -19.78 0.23 8.21
N ASP A 239 -19.98 1.29 9.01
CA ASP A 239 -21.15 1.45 9.88
C ASP A 239 -22.47 1.74 9.11
#